data_4f4a0ebb988ed476bd9e189b5b9bb80d
#
_entry.id   4f4a0ebb988ed476bd9e189b5b9bb80d
#
_cell.length_a   1.000
_cell.length_b   1.000
_cell.length_c   1.000
_cell.angle_alpha   90.00
_cell.angle_beta   90.00
_cell.angle_gamma   90.00
#
_symmetry.space_group_name_H-M   'P 1'
#
loop_
_entity.id
_entity.type
_entity.pdbx_description
1 polymer ?
#
loop_
_entity_poly.entity_id
_entity_poly.type
_entity_poly.pdbx_seq_one_letter_code
_entity_poly.pdbx_strand_id
1 'polypeptide(L)'
;MPQDPIRRVAGIHYICTQTERMALKAKTAKESLIIMTELVLPNDTNVFGNLMGGRLMYWMDIAAALAAGKHCNAPVVTASVDNISFENPIKLGNVVHIEAKVSRAFSTSMEVHLKVWGEDHQQQYKYRSNEAYYTFVALDPNRKPRSVPELIAETEEEKKAFDGALRRRQLRLILGGKMNPEDAGELRAFFVKS
;
A
#
# COMPACT_ATOMS: atom_id res chain seq x y z
N MET A 1 18.35 50.02 -6.75
CA MET A 1 18.38 48.57 -7.00
C MET A 1 17.77 47.87 -5.79
N PRO A 2 16.60 47.29 -5.87
CA PRO A 2 16.02 46.53 -4.76
C PRO A 2 16.57 45.11 -4.74
N GLN A 3 16.97 44.66 -3.56
CA GLN A 3 17.49 43.33 -3.30
C GLN A 3 16.35 42.29 -3.34
N ASP A 4 16.65 41.19 -4.03
CA ASP A 4 15.77 40.04 -4.26
C ASP A 4 15.55 39.22 -2.97
N PRO A 5 14.30 38.94 -2.50
CA PRO A 5 14.00 38.25 -1.25
C PRO A 5 13.92 36.74 -1.36
N ILE A 6 14.40 36.09 -2.44
CA ILE A 6 14.12 34.63 -2.71
C ILE A 6 15.18 33.66 -2.18
N ARG A 7 16.10 34.01 -1.31
CA ARG A 7 17.15 33.09 -0.83
C ARG A 7 16.96 32.48 0.57
N ARG A 8 15.74 32.45 1.13
CA ARG A 8 15.49 31.87 2.49
C ARG A 8 14.41 30.81 2.59
N VAL A 9 14.14 30.00 1.57
CA VAL A 9 12.96 29.11 1.60
C VAL A 9 13.29 27.61 1.73
N ALA A 10 14.49 27.13 1.39
CA ALA A 10 14.78 25.69 1.38
C ALA A 10 14.88 25.04 2.79
N GLY A 11 15.39 25.77 3.78
CA GLY A 11 15.58 25.24 5.15
C GLY A 11 14.29 25.23 5.98
N ILE A 12 13.43 26.25 5.78
CA ILE A 12 12.18 26.42 6.55
C ILE A 12 11.14 25.38 6.11
N HIS A 13 11.11 25.02 4.84
CA HIS A 13 10.16 24.02 4.31
C HIS A 13 10.46 22.59 4.83
N TYR A 14 11.73 22.25 4.96
CA TYR A 14 12.13 20.91 5.48
C TYR A 14 11.86 20.78 7.00
N ILE A 15 12.06 21.83 7.76
CA ILE A 15 11.78 21.87 9.20
C ILE A 15 10.27 21.87 9.46
N CYS A 16 9.47 22.56 8.65
CA CYS A 16 8.02 22.58 8.78
C CYS A 16 7.41 21.17 8.55
N THR A 17 7.88 20.43 7.53
CA THR A 17 7.38 19.08 7.25
C THR A 17 7.74 18.05 8.34
N GLN A 18 8.90 18.18 8.99
CA GLN A 18 9.26 17.31 10.12
C GLN A 18 8.43 17.64 11.38
N THR A 19 8.21 18.92 11.66
CA THR A 19 7.41 19.37 12.81
C THR A 19 5.93 18.97 12.63
N GLU A 20 5.37 19.08 11.41
CA GLU A 20 4.01 18.64 11.12
C GLU A 20 3.85 17.11 11.27
N ARG A 21 4.85 16.33 10.88
CA ARG A 21 4.84 14.88 11.06
C ARG A 21 4.86 14.47 12.53
N MET A 22 5.63 15.17 13.36
CA MET A 22 5.65 14.94 14.82
C MET A 22 4.33 15.31 15.51
N ALA A 23 3.50 16.18 14.90
CA ALA A 23 2.18 16.56 15.39
C ALA A 23 1.07 15.56 15.02
N LEU A 24 1.30 14.67 14.02
CA LEU A 24 0.33 13.66 13.62
C LEU A 24 0.37 12.48 14.61
N LYS A 25 -0.77 12.21 15.26
CA LYS A 25 -0.90 11.05 16.16
C LYS A 25 -0.67 9.76 15.38
N ALA A 26 0.27 8.93 15.82
CA ALA A 26 0.51 7.61 15.25
C ALA A 26 -0.76 6.74 15.33
N LYS A 27 -0.94 5.85 14.35
CA LYS A 27 -2.10 4.96 14.24
C LYS A 27 -1.66 3.51 14.17
N THR A 28 -2.47 2.61 14.73
CA THR A 28 -2.23 1.18 14.59
C THR A 28 -2.62 0.69 13.19
N ALA A 29 -2.03 -0.43 12.76
CA ALA A 29 -2.39 -1.05 11.48
C ALA A 29 -3.89 -1.40 11.42
N LYS A 30 -4.46 -1.83 12.55
CA LYS A 30 -5.88 -2.18 12.69
C LYS A 30 -6.81 -0.99 12.41
N GLU A 31 -6.42 0.24 12.74
CA GLU A 31 -7.23 1.44 12.47
C GLU A 31 -7.40 1.70 10.98
N SER A 32 -6.52 1.18 10.13
CA SER A 32 -6.62 1.30 8.66
C SER A 32 -7.35 0.15 8.00
N LEU A 33 -7.70 -0.90 8.74
CA LEU A 33 -8.31 -2.11 8.19
C LEU A 33 -9.59 -1.79 7.40
N ILE A 34 -9.62 -2.31 6.17
CA ILE A 34 -10.77 -2.37 5.26
C ILE A 34 -11.01 -3.83 4.91
N ILE A 35 -12.27 -4.25 4.98
CA ILE A 35 -12.74 -5.53 4.45
C ILE A 35 -13.77 -5.23 3.38
N MET A 36 -13.51 -5.71 2.17
CA MET A 36 -14.41 -5.59 1.03
C MET A 36 -14.82 -6.99 0.57
N THR A 37 -16.08 -7.13 0.20
CA THR A 37 -16.65 -8.40 -0.26
C THR A 37 -17.40 -8.16 -1.56
N GLU A 38 -17.09 -8.96 -2.59
CA GLU A 38 -17.70 -8.84 -3.92
C GLU A 38 -18.15 -10.22 -4.42
N LEU A 39 -19.28 -10.25 -5.11
CA LEU A 39 -19.76 -11.44 -5.82
C LEU A 39 -19.24 -11.42 -7.25
N VAL A 40 -18.64 -12.52 -7.72
CA VAL A 40 -18.18 -12.63 -9.11
C VAL A 40 -19.37 -12.82 -10.05
N LEU A 41 -19.67 -11.81 -10.84
CA LEU A 41 -20.76 -11.77 -11.81
C LEU A 41 -20.24 -12.14 -13.23
N PRO A 42 -21.15 -12.47 -14.18
CA PRO A 42 -20.74 -12.80 -15.55
C PRO A 42 -19.86 -11.74 -16.22
N ASN A 43 -20.12 -10.45 -15.97
CA ASN A 43 -19.35 -9.34 -16.53
C ASN A 43 -17.94 -9.18 -15.92
N ASP A 44 -17.64 -9.90 -14.83
CA ASP A 44 -16.34 -9.88 -14.16
C ASP A 44 -15.44 -11.02 -14.60
N THR A 45 -15.95 -11.94 -15.45
CA THR A 45 -15.27 -13.18 -15.82
C THR A 45 -14.66 -13.13 -17.20
N ASN A 46 -13.57 -13.90 -17.37
CA ASN A 46 -12.96 -14.19 -18.65
C ASN A 46 -13.69 -15.35 -19.37
N VAL A 47 -13.19 -15.71 -20.56
CA VAL A 47 -13.75 -16.79 -21.39
C VAL A 47 -13.74 -18.17 -20.73
N PHE A 48 -13.00 -18.37 -19.66
CA PHE A 48 -12.95 -19.60 -18.87
C PHE A 48 -13.90 -19.60 -17.66
N GLY A 49 -14.71 -18.54 -17.49
CA GLY A 49 -15.61 -18.40 -16.34
C GLY A 49 -14.90 -18.06 -15.02
N ASN A 50 -13.66 -17.57 -15.08
CA ASN A 50 -12.92 -17.13 -13.90
C ASN A 50 -12.87 -15.60 -13.85
N LEU A 51 -12.81 -15.05 -12.62
CA LEU A 51 -12.63 -13.62 -12.38
C LEU A 51 -11.42 -13.10 -13.16
N MET A 52 -11.62 -12.03 -13.95
CA MET A 52 -10.53 -11.35 -14.65
C MET A 52 -9.55 -10.72 -13.69
N GLY A 53 -8.25 -10.92 -13.91
CA GLY A 53 -7.19 -10.31 -13.10
C GLY A 53 -7.32 -8.79 -13.02
N GLY A 54 -7.63 -8.11 -14.13
CA GLY A 54 -7.84 -6.66 -14.14
C GLY A 54 -9.04 -6.21 -13.29
N ARG A 55 -10.12 -7.01 -13.22
CA ARG A 55 -11.26 -6.73 -12.35
C ARG A 55 -10.88 -6.90 -10.88
N LEU A 56 -10.15 -7.96 -10.53
CA LEU A 56 -9.66 -8.16 -9.18
C LEU A 56 -8.71 -7.03 -8.77
N MET A 57 -7.77 -6.63 -9.63
CA MET A 57 -6.88 -5.50 -9.37
C MET A 57 -7.63 -4.18 -9.13
N TYR A 58 -8.72 -3.93 -9.85
CA TYR A 58 -9.59 -2.78 -9.64
C TYR A 58 -10.21 -2.78 -8.24
N TRP A 59 -10.75 -3.90 -7.77
CA TRP A 59 -11.31 -4.02 -6.43
C TRP A 59 -10.21 -3.89 -5.37
N MET A 60 -9.05 -4.48 -5.60
CA MET A 60 -7.89 -4.36 -4.71
C MET A 60 -7.40 -2.90 -4.59
N ASP A 61 -7.38 -2.14 -5.69
CA ASP A 61 -6.99 -0.72 -5.68
C ASP A 61 -7.97 0.11 -4.85
N ILE A 62 -9.28 -0.11 -5.00
CA ILE A 62 -10.30 0.55 -4.18
C ILE A 62 -10.10 0.25 -2.69
N ALA A 63 -9.98 -1.03 -2.32
CA ALA A 63 -9.81 -1.43 -0.92
C ALA A 63 -8.53 -0.83 -0.32
N ALA A 64 -7.43 -0.83 -1.09
CA ALA A 64 -6.15 -0.27 -0.67
C ALA A 64 -6.19 1.26 -0.54
N ALA A 65 -6.84 1.96 -1.48
CA ALA A 65 -7.03 3.41 -1.42
C ALA A 65 -7.84 3.81 -0.18
N LEU A 66 -8.90 3.06 0.13
CA LEU A 66 -9.71 3.28 1.34
C LEU A 66 -8.88 3.08 2.62
N ALA A 67 -8.06 2.02 2.67
CA ALA A 67 -7.18 1.75 3.81
C ALA A 67 -6.14 2.87 4.01
N ALA A 68 -5.47 3.29 2.92
CA ALA A 68 -4.51 4.38 2.94
C ALA A 68 -5.16 5.72 3.33
N GLY A 69 -6.31 6.05 2.74
CA GLY A 69 -7.08 7.26 3.05
C GLY A 69 -7.54 7.31 4.51
N LYS A 70 -8.02 6.19 5.05
CA LYS A 70 -8.40 6.04 6.47
C LYS A 70 -7.21 6.23 7.41
N HIS A 71 -6.01 5.77 7.01
CA HIS A 71 -4.80 5.98 7.80
C HIS A 71 -4.38 7.45 7.82
N CYS A 72 -4.28 8.10 6.67
CA CYS A 72 -3.74 9.47 6.57
C CYS A 72 -4.79 10.58 6.69
N ASN A 73 -6.10 10.27 6.68
CA ASN A 73 -7.20 11.24 6.66
C ASN A 73 -7.04 12.28 5.54
N ALA A 74 -6.64 11.85 4.34
CA ALA A 74 -6.40 12.71 3.19
C ALA A 74 -6.65 11.96 1.88
N PRO A 75 -6.84 12.66 0.75
CA PRO A 75 -6.82 12.04 -0.58
C PRO A 75 -5.50 11.33 -0.84
N VAL A 76 -5.56 10.20 -1.53
CA VAL A 76 -4.39 9.39 -1.87
C VAL A 76 -4.39 9.04 -3.36
N VAL A 77 -3.20 8.81 -3.90
CA VAL A 77 -3.03 8.31 -5.27
C VAL A 77 -2.15 7.07 -5.27
N THR A 78 -2.48 6.10 -6.11
CA THR A 78 -1.69 4.89 -6.32
C THR A 78 -0.37 5.27 -6.99
N ALA A 79 0.75 4.90 -6.37
CA ALA A 79 2.08 5.20 -6.88
C ALA A 79 2.77 3.96 -7.45
N SER A 80 2.53 2.79 -6.89
CA SER A 80 3.00 1.51 -7.44
C SER A 80 2.18 0.34 -6.92
N VAL A 81 2.22 -0.72 -7.70
CA VAL A 81 1.66 -2.03 -7.37
C VAL A 81 2.80 -3.03 -7.47
N ASP A 82 3.09 -3.69 -6.37
CA ASP A 82 4.24 -4.59 -6.28
C ASP A 82 3.77 -6.05 -6.28
N ASN A 83 4.28 -6.80 -7.22
CA ASN A 83 4.27 -8.26 -7.31
C ASN A 83 2.92 -8.93 -7.01
N ILE A 84 1.98 -8.85 -7.96
CA ILE A 84 0.72 -9.58 -7.87
C ILE A 84 0.90 -10.96 -8.50
N SER A 85 0.67 -12.03 -7.72
CA SER A 85 0.58 -13.40 -8.20
C SER A 85 -0.86 -13.86 -8.17
N PHE A 86 -1.33 -14.48 -9.24
CA PHE A 86 -2.66 -15.10 -9.33
C PHE A 86 -2.49 -16.61 -9.13
N GLU A 87 -2.56 -17.07 -7.88
CA GLU A 87 -2.25 -18.47 -7.52
C GLU A 87 -3.44 -19.37 -7.74
N ASN A 88 -4.62 -18.94 -7.32
CA ASN A 88 -5.85 -19.73 -7.39
C ASN A 88 -6.95 -18.94 -8.12
N PRO A 89 -7.55 -19.50 -9.20
CA PRO A 89 -8.63 -18.85 -9.92
C PRO A 89 -9.90 -18.75 -9.05
N ILE A 90 -10.59 -17.62 -9.16
CA ILE A 90 -11.89 -17.41 -8.52
C ILE A 90 -12.96 -17.52 -9.59
N LYS A 91 -13.92 -18.43 -9.41
CA LYS A 91 -14.93 -18.76 -10.41
C LYS A 91 -16.14 -17.83 -10.36
N LEU A 92 -16.88 -17.80 -11.46
CA LEU A 92 -18.23 -17.21 -11.53
C LEU A 92 -19.09 -17.74 -10.36
N GLY A 93 -19.79 -16.84 -9.69
CA GLY A 93 -20.65 -17.16 -8.55
C GLY A 93 -19.93 -17.33 -7.21
N ASN A 94 -18.60 -17.32 -7.20
CA ASN A 94 -17.83 -17.31 -5.94
C ASN A 94 -17.81 -15.89 -5.35
N VAL A 95 -17.58 -15.80 -4.05
CA VAL A 95 -17.40 -14.53 -3.34
C VAL A 95 -15.91 -14.24 -3.17
N VAL A 96 -15.54 -13.00 -3.43
CA VAL A 96 -14.19 -12.46 -3.19
C VAL A 96 -14.19 -11.69 -1.89
N HIS A 97 -13.27 -12.02 -1.00
CA HIS A 97 -12.99 -11.24 0.21
C HIS A 97 -11.62 -10.58 0.08
N ILE A 98 -11.56 -9.27 0.25
CA ILE A 98 -10.33 -8.50 0.20
C ILE A 98 -10.14 -7.83 1.56
N GLU A 99 -9.03 -8.14 2.22
CA GLU A 99 -8.57 -7.46 3.41
C GLU A 99 -7.40 -6.55 3.03
N ALA A 100 -7.51 -5.26 3.33
CA ALA A 100 -6.48 -4.26 3.07
C ALA A 100 -6.17 -3.50 4.35
N LYS A 101 -4.90 -3.40 4.71
CA LYS A 101 -4.44 -2.55 5.81
C LYS A 101 -3.05 -1.99 5.55
N VAL A 102 -2.76 -0.82 6.09
CA VAL A 102 -1.44 -0.21 5.96
C VAL A 102 -0.42 -1.08 6.68
N SER A 103 0.64 -1.48 5.97
CA SER A 103 1.76 -2.27 6.50
C SER A 103 2.93 -1.39 6.95
N ARG A 104 3.12 -0.22 6.33
CA ARG A 104 4.12 0.77 6.73
C ARG A 104 3.78 2.16 6.22
N ALA A 105 3.98 3.17 7.08
CA ALA A 105 3.96 4.58 6.70
C ALA A 105 5.41 5.10 6.56
N PHE A 106 5.65 5.86 5.49
CA PHE A 106 6.88 6.61 5.24
C PHE A 106 6.63 8.11 5.46
N SER A 107 7.41 9.01 4.82
CA SER A 107 7.20 10.45 5.02
C SER A 107 5.85 10.93 4.49
N THR A 108 5.56 10.63 3.21
CA THR A 108 4.36 11.09 2.49
C THR A 108 3.62 9.94 1.79
N SER A 109 4.10 8.73 1.95
CA SER A 109 3.55 7.53 1.31
C SER A 109 3.33 6.42 2.32
N MET A 110 2.45 5.50 1.96
CA MET A 110 2.11 4.32 2.76
C MET A 110 2.13 3.09 1.86
N GLU A 111 2.64 1.99 2.40
CA GLU A 111 2.44 0.68 1.79
C GLU A 111 1.20 0.05 2.41
N VAL A 112 0.33 -0.49 1.57
CA VAL A 112 -0.87 -1.24 1.96
C VAL A 112 -0.68 -2.69 1.59
N HIS A 113 -0.85 -3.58 2.56
CA HIS A 113 -0.85 -5.02 2.38
C HIS A 113 -2.28 -5.49 2.08
N LEU A 114 -2.44 -6.26 1.01
CA LEU A 114 -3.71 -6.84 0.59
C LEU A 114 -3.64 -8.36 0.65
N LYS A 115 -4.68 -8.95 1.20
CA LYS A 115 -4.93 -10.39 1.17
C LYS A 115 -6.28 -10.64 0.52
N VAL A 116 -6.33 -11.60 -0.38
CA VAL A 116 -7.54 -11.95 -1.12
C VAL A 116 -7.87 -13.43 -0.95
N TRP A 117 -9.13 -13.70 -0.68
CA TRP A 117 -9.69 -15.05 -0.62
C TRP A 117 -10.86 -15.18 -1.58
N GLY A 118 -10.96 -16.34 -2.21
CA GLY A 118 -12.16 -16.82 -2.87
C GLY A 118 -12.98 -17.70 -1.93
N GLU A 119 -14.30 -17.62 -1.99
CA GLU A 119 -15.21 -18.48 -1.24
C GLU A 119 -16.27 -19.06 -2.17
N ASP A 120 -16.33 -20.39 -2.20
CA ASP A 120 -17.40 -21.13 -2.86
C ASP A 120 -18.49 -21.47 -1.82
N HIS A 121 -19.61 -20.75 -1.87
CA HIS A 121 -20.70 -20.96 -0.93
C HIS A 121 -21.39 -22.32 -1.07
N GLN A 122 -21.39 -22.91 -2.27
CA GLN A 122 -22.03 -24.22 -2.48
C GLN A 122 -21.22 -25.35 -1.84
N GLN A 123 -19.88 -25.22 -1.90
CA GLN A 123 -18.96 -26.20 -1.30
C GLN A 123 -18.54 -25.82 0.13
N GLN A 124 -18.97 -24.66 0.63
CA GLN A 124 -18.58 -24.10 1.93
C GLN A 124 -17.04 -24.06 2.10
N TYR A 125 -16.34 -23.68 1.03
CA TYR A 125 -14.89 -23.71 0.97
C TYR A 125 -14.34 -22.32 0.69
N LYS A 126 -13.48 -21.85 1.60
CA LYS A 126 -12.73 -20.57 1.49
C LYS A 126 -11.25 -20.87 1.28
N TYR A 127 -10.65 -20.24 0.29
CA TYR A 127 -9.25 -20.46 -0.08
C TYR A 127 -8.55 -19.13 -0.34
N ARG A 128 -7.23 -19.11 -0.08
CA ARG A 128 -6.39 -17.95 -0.41
C ARG A 128 -6.18 -17.89 -1.92
N SER A 129 -6.40 -16.74 -2.50
CA SER A 129 -6.22 -16.51 -3.93
C SER A 129 -4.98 -15.68 -4.23
N ASN A 130 -4.85 -14.51 -3.58
CA ASN A 130 -3.80 -13.54 -3.90
C ASN A 130 -3.26 -12.85 -2.66
N GLU A 131 -2.06 -12.30 -2.82
CA GLU A 131 -1.45 -11.34 -1.90
C GLU A 131 -0.73 -10.27 -2.72
N ALA A 132 -0.79 -9.01 -2.28
CA ALA A 132 -0.11 -7.93 -2.95
C ALA A 132 0.22 -6.77 -2.00
N TYR A 133 1.15 -5.92 -2.44
CA TYR A 133 1.51 -4.68 -1.75
C TYR A 133 1.34 -3.50 -2.70
N TYR A 134 0.52 -2.53 -2.29
CA TYR A 134 0.27 -1.31 -3.04
C TYR A 134 0.88 -0.13 -2.31
N THR A 135 1.45 0.82 -3.04
CA THR A 135 1.98 2.05 -2.45
C THR A 135 1.13 3.24 -2.85
N PHE A 136 0.71 4.00 -1.85
CA PHE A 136 -0.06 5.23 -2.02
C PHE A 136 0.72 6.45 -1.52
N VAL A 137 0.53 7.59 -2.18
CA VAL A 137 1.02 8.89 -1.76
C VAL A 137 -0.17 9.73 -1.29
N ALA A 138 -0.06 10.30 -0.08
CA ALA A 138 -1.06 11.23 0.44
C ALA A 138 -0.85 12.63 -0.15
N LEU A 139 -1.95 13.29 -0.52
CA LEU A 139 -1.94 14.59 -1.16
C LEU A 139 -2.62 15.65 -0.28
N ASP A 140 -2.10 16.88 -0.34
CA ASP A 140 -2.75 18.06 0.20
C ASP A 140 -3.83 18.61 -0.77
N PRO A 141 -4.60 19.66 -0.39
CA PRO A 141 -5.58 20.29 -1.27
C PRO A 141 -4.99 20.85 -2.58
N ASN A 142 -3.68 21.15 -2.61
CA ASN A 142 -2.95 21.62 -3.79
C ASN A 142 -2.36 20.46 -4.61
N ARG A 143 -2.74 19.21 -4.31
CA ARG A 143 -2.23 17.97 -4.93
C ARG A 143 -0.73 17.76 -4.76
N LYS A 144 -0.13 18.29 -3.71
CA LYS A 144 1.27 18.04 -3.36
C LYS A 144 1.36 16.95 -2.29
N PRO A 145 2.45 16.13 -2.28
CA PRO A 145 2.65 15.13 -1.24
C PRO A 145 2.66 15.76 0.15
N ARG A 146 1.88 15.18 1.09
CA ARG A 146 1.79 15.63 2.49
C ARG A 146 2.25 14.53 3.45
N SER A 147 2.67 14.94 4.63
CA SER A 147 3.05 14.02 5.71
C SER A 147 1.89 13.13 6.15
N VAL A 148 2.23 11.89 6.49
CA VAL A 148 1.27 10.87 6.99
C VAL A 148 1.61 10.47 8.42
N PRO A 149 0.62 10.03 9.23
CA PRO A 149 0.83 9.48 10.56
C PRO A 149 1.81 8.30 10.53
N GLU A 150 2.58 8.11 11.59
CA GLU A 150 3.37 6.90 11.76
C GLU A 150 2.48 5.69 11.99
N LEU A 151 2.94 4.51 11.56
CA LEU A 151 2.24 3.25 11.79
C LEU A 151 2.82 2.55 13.01
N ILE A 152 1.93 2.05 13.88
CA ILE A 152 2.25 1.16 14.99
C ILE A 152 1.84 -0.25 14.58
N ALA A 153 2.82 -1.16 14.46
CA ALA A 153 2.58 -2.58 14.23
C ALA A 153 2.47 -3.29 15.58
N GLU A 154 1.32 -3.91 15.87
CA GLU A 154 1.04 -4.52 17.17
C GLU A 154 1.31 -6.04 17.16
N THR A 155 0.85 -6.74 16.12
CA THR A 155 0.99 -8.20 16.00
C THR A 155 2.30 -8.62 15.35
N GLU A 156 2.75 -9.85 15.56
CA GLU A 156 3.95 -10.38 14.93
C GLU A 156 3.83 -10.41 13.39
N GLU A 157 2.63 -10.67 12.87
CA GLU A 157 2.37 -10.59 11.44
C GLU A 157 2.54 -9.17 10.90
N GLU A 158 2.01 -8.17 11.61
CA GLU A 158 2.15 -6.76 11.26
C GLU A 158 3.61 -6.29 11.33
N LYS A 159 4.35 -6.68 12.37
CA LYS A 159 5.79 -6.41 12.49
C LYS A 159 6.57 -6.99 11.32
N LYS A 160 6.29 -8.25 10.95
CA LYS A 160 6.92 -8.90 9.79
C LYS A 160 6.62 -8.17 8.48
N ALA A 161 5.37 -7.74 8.27
CA ALA A 161 4.97 -6.96 7.11
C ALA A 161 5.65 -5.58 7.09
N PHE A 162 5.71 -4.92 8.25
CA PHE A 162 6.35 -3.62 8.46
C PHE A 162 7.85 -3.66 8.14
N ASP A 163 8.58 -4.65 8.64
CA ASP A 163 10.02 -4.82 8.39
C ASP A 163 10.28 -5.14 6.91
N GLY A 164 9.44 -5.99 6.32
CA GLY A 164 9.51 -6.32 4.89
C GLY A 164 9.28 -5.13 3.96
N ALA A 165 8.48 -4.17 4.37
CA ALA A 165 8.11 -3.00 3.56
C ALA A 165 9.30 -2.13 3.16
N LEU A 166 10.33 -2.02 4.02
CA LEU A 166 11.52 -1.23 3.69
C LEU A 166 12.32 -1.91 2.57
N ARG A 167 12.46 -3.23 2.62
CA ARG A 167 13.15 -4.01 1.58
C ARG A 167 12.42 -3.93 0.25
N ARG A 168 11.07 -4.07 0.25
CA ARG A 168 10.24 -3.91 -0.96
C ARG A 168 10.38 -2.51 -1.55
N ARG A 169 10.38 -1.47 -0.70
CA ARG A 169 10.62 -0.09 -1.12
C ARG A 169 11.99 0.08 -1.77
N GLN A 170 13.06 -0.43 -1.14
CA GLN A 170 14.41 -0.33 -1.69
C GLN A 170 14.53 -1.04 -3.03
N LEU A 171 13.99 -2.26 -3.16
CA LEU A 171 13.95 -3.00 -4.41
C LEU A 171 13.23 -2.20 -5.52
N ARG A 172 12.06 -1.66 -5.24
CA ARG A 172 11.30 -0.85 -6.19
C ARG A 172 12.06 0.41 -6.63
N LEU A 173 12.74 1.09 -5.71
CA LEU A 173 13.54 2.27 -6.02
C LEU A 173 14.76 1.93 -6.89
N ILE A 174 15.41 0.79 -6.66
CA ILE A 174 16.51 0.29 -7.50
C ILE A 174 16.00 -0.02 -8.91
N LEU A 175 14.92 -0.81 -9.03
CA LEU A 175 14.33 -1.16 -10.32
C LEU A 175 13.83 0.06 -11.10
N GLY A 176 13.38 1.10 -10.39
CA GLY A 176 12.98 2.39 -10.96
C GLY A 176 14.13 3.37 -11.23
N GLY A 177 15.38 2.98 -11.04
CA GLY A 177 16.57 3.83 -11.25
C GLY A 177 16.66 5.02 -10.28
N LYS A 178 15.99 4.96 -9.11
CA LYS A 178 15.91 6.03 -8.12
C LYS A 178 16.78 5.80 -6.88
N MET A 179 17.48 4.67 -6.81
CA MET A 179 18.38 4.30 -5.72
C MET A 179 19.49 3.40 -6.26
N ASN A 180 20.72 3.62 -5.84
CA ASN A 180 21.79 2.70 -6.15
C ASN A 180 21.69 1.44 -5.27
N PRO A 181 22.03 0.24 -5.79
CA PRO A 181 22.02 -1.00 -4.99
C PRO A 181 22.89 -0.91 -3.73
N GLU A 182 23.98 -0.12 -3.76
CA GLU A 182 24.89 0.09 -2.64
C GLU A 182 24.23 0.81 -1.46
N ASP A 183 23.24 1.66 -1.73
CA ASP A 183 22.50 2.45 -0.73
C ASP A 183 21.35 1.64 -0.08
N ALA A 184 21.05 0.44 -0.59
CA ALA A 184 19.96 -0.41 -0.14
C ALA A 184 20.36 -1.33 1.04
N GLY A 185 20.73 -0.75 2.19
CA GLY A 185 21.26 -1.48 3.33
C GLY A 185 20.38 -2.63 3.84
N GLU A 186 19.07 -2.41 3.96
CA GLU A 186 18.13 -3.44 4.44
C GLU A 186 17.96 -4.60 3.44
N LEU A 187 17.91 -4.27 2.15
CA LEU A 187 17.80 -5.29 1.11
C LEU A 187 19.08 -6.13 1.04
N ARG A 188 20.25 -5.49 1.11
CA ARG A 188 21.55 -6.18 1.12
C ARG A 188 21.73 -7.07 2.35
N ALA A 189 21.35 -6.57 3.54
CA ALA A 189 21.44 -7.33 4.78
C ALA A 189 20.58 -8.60 4.75
N PHE A 190 19.47 -8.61 3.99
CA PHE A 190 18.62 -9.77 3.81
C PHE A 190 19.32 -10.89 3.03
N PHE A 191 20.05 -10.56 1.96
CA PHE A 191 20.78 -11.54 1.15
C PHE A 191 22.06 -12.07 1.79
N VAL A 192 22.66 -11.31 2.72
CA VAL A 192 23.90 -11.74 3.43
C VAL A 192 23.58 -12.67 4.61
N LYS A 193 22.34 -12.60 5.17
CA LYS A 193 21.90 -13.46 6.28
C LYS A 193 21.27 -14.79 5.82
N SER A 194 21.09 -14.97 4.51
CA SER A 194 20.58 -16.19 3.89
C SER A 194 21.72 -17.05 3.39
#